data_690889a6f683ec9cdc9d32cc1b1aa2be
#
_entry.id   690889a6f683ec9cdc9d32cc1b1aa2be
#
_cell.length_a   1.000
_cell.length_b   1.000
_cell.length_c   1.000
_cell.angle_alpha   90.00
_cell.angle_beta   90.00
_cell.angle_gamma   90.00
#
_symmetry.space_group_name_H-M   'P 1'
#
loop_
_entity.id
_entity.type
_entity.pdbx_description
1 polymer ?
#
loop_
_entity_poly.entity_id
_entity_poly.type
_entity_poly.pdbx_seq_one_letter_code
_entity_poly.pdbx_strand_id
1 'polypeptide(L)'
;MPEIIALDIETTGLDSQNDSIIEIGAVKFNENRVIAEFSKLINPRKPINSFITNLTGISNSMVMNAPFIADVLPEIQDFVGDSIILGQNIDFDLSFFKKFGAFRENLTIDTYELASVLMPSASRYNLGSLSLQLNVVLTNAHRALDDAKATMQVYQQLIKKIEELPIDLVAEILRLSKGLNWQGELPFRWSLKALGARGIQPKRILDENEELFFNLEKAPRSKGLQPNPHFETLDC
;
A
#
# COMPACT_ATOMS: atom_id res chain seq x y z
N MET A 1 -14.15 3.93 -8.95
CA MET A 1 -13.03 3.05 -8.56
C MET A 1 -13.51 2.08 -7.48
N PRO A 2 -12.87 0.92 -7.28
CA PRO A 2 -13.18 0.04 -6.16
C PRO A 2 -12.88 0.73 -4.82
N GLU A 3 -13.38 0.15 -3.72
CA GLU A 3 -12.94 0.53 -2.38
C GLU A 3 -11.52 0.06 -2.14
N ILE A 4 -10.72 0.94 -1.56
CA ILE A 4 -9.31 0.70 -1.23
C ILE A 4 -9.12 0.98 0.25
N ILE A 5 -8.28 0.18 0.89
CA ILE A 5 -7.87 0.37 2.29
C ILE A 5 -6.40 0.76 2.30
N ALA A 6 -6.09 1.99 2.68
CA ALA A 6 -4.71 2.34 3.06
C ALA A 6 -4.45 1.77 4.45
N LEU A 7 -3.43 0.93 4.59
CA LEU A 7 -3.06 0.23 5.81
C LEU A 7 -1.61 0.55 6.17
N ASP A 8 -1.37 0.77 7.44
CA ASP A 8 -0.06 0.94 8.03
C ASP A 8 -0.03 0.38 9.44
N ILE A 9 1.12 -0.10 9.92
CA ILE A 9 1.29 -0.61 11.28
C ILE A 9 2.56 -0.07 11.93
N GLU A 10 2.51 0.11 13.25
CA GLU A 10 3.70 0.27 14.07
C GLU A 10 4.04 -1.05 14.78
N THR A 11 5.34 -1.31 14.94
CA THR A 11 5.84 -2.59 15.45
C THR A 11 6.93 -2.40 16.50
N THR A 12 7.24 -3.47 17.24
CA THR A 12 8.37 -3.45 18.22
C THR A 12 9.73 -3.58 17.55
N GLY A 13 9.79 -3.83 16.24
CA GLY A 13 10.99 -4.01 15.43
C GLY A 13 10.64 -4.56 14.04
N LEU A 14 11.64 -4.92 13.26
CA LEU A 14 11.49 -5.22 11.83
C LEU A 14 11.27 -6.71 11.51
N ASP A 15 11.44 -7.60 12.47
CA ASP A 15 11.32 -9.05 12.25
C ASP A 15 9.90 -9.53 12.53
N SER A 16 9.11 -9.78 11.50
CA SER A 16 7.73 -10.23 11.63
C SER A 16 7.57 -11.57 12.37
N GLN A 17 8.62 -12.37 12.52
CA GLN A 17 8.58 -13.62 13.30
C GLN A 17 8.75 -13.36 14.80
N ASN A 18 9.65 -12.45 15.16
CA ASN A 18 10.03 -12.19 16.54
C ASN A 18 9.41 -10.90 17.09
N ASP A 19 9.03 -9.96 16.24
CA ASP A 19 8.43 -8.69 16.64
C ASP A 19 6.89 -8.71 16.63
N SER A 20 6.30 -7.68 17.19
CA SER A 20 4.87 -7.59 17.42
C SER A 20 4.32 -6.25 16.98
N ILE A 21 3.10 -6.25 16.46
CA ILE A 21 2.34 -5.04 16.16
C ILE A 21 2.04 -4.31 17.48
N ILE A 22 2.18 -2.98 17.49
CA ILE A 22 1.83 -2.09 18.60
C ILE A 22 0.76 -1.06 18.25
N GLU A 23 0.56 -0.76 16.96
CA GLU A 23 -0.55 0.04 16.45
C GLU A 23 -0.97 -0.46 15.07
N ILE A 24 -2.26 -0.35 14.75
CA ILE A 24 -2.80 -0.57 13.42
C ILE A 24 -3.57 0.69 13.04
N GLY A 25 -3.27 1.24 11.88
CA GLY A 25 -3.99 2.34 11.25
C GLY A 25 -4.51 1.94 9.88
N ALA A 26 -5.77 2.21 9.60
CA ALA A 26 -6.30 1.98 8.26
C ALA A 26 -7.35 3.00 7.87
N VAL A 27 -7.39 3.34 6.59
CA VAL A 27 -8.34 4.28 5.99
C VAL A 27 -9.03 3.62 4.82
N LYS A 28 -10.33 3.45 4.92
CA LYS A 28 -11.18 3.00 3.81
C LYS A 28 -11.60 4.20 2.99
N PHE A 29 -11.36 4.14 1.69
CA PHE A 29 -11.69 5.23 0.78
C PHE A 29 -12.08 4.75 -0.62
N ASN A 30 -12.77 5.60 -1.36
CA ASN A 30 -12.95 5.47 -2.81
C ASN A 30 -12.68 6.82 -3.46
N GLU A 31 -12.06 6.81 -4.64
CA GLU A 31 -11.65 8.04 -5.34
C GLU A 31 -11.00 9.06 -4.39
N ASN A 32 -11.74 10.13 -4.01
CA ASN A 32 -11.25 11.19 -3.14
C ASN A 32 -11.99 11.26 -1.79
N ARG A 33 -12.85 10.27 -1.48
CA ARG A 33 -13.68 10.29 -0.27
C ARG A 33 -13.24 9.23 0.73
N VAL A 34 -12.90 9.66 1.93
CA VAL A 34 -12.75 8.78 3.09
C VAL A 34 -14.14 8.26 3.50
N ILE A 35 -14.27 6.96 3.64
CA ILE A 35 -15.50 6.25 4.03
C ILE A 35 -15.47 5.93 5.51
N ALA A 36 -14.36 5.37 5.99
CA ALA A 36 -14.18 4.96 7.38
C ALA A 36 -12.70 4.96 7.76
N GLU A 37 -12.44 5.03 9.06
CA GLU A 37 -11.10 4.96 9.64
C GLU A 37 -11.06 3.86 10.70
N PHE A 38 -9.93 3.21 10.82
CA PHE A 38 -9.63 2.22 11.87
C PHE A 38 -8.32 2.61 12.55
N SER A 39 -8.31 2.65 13.87
CA SER A 39 -7.09 2.93 14.65
C SER A 39 -7.16 2.18 15.97
N LYS A 40 -6.16 1.36 16.25
CA LYS A 40 -6.08 0.57 17.48
C LYS A 40 -4.62 0.44 17.95
N LEU A 41 -4.37 0.79 19.20
CA LEU A 41 -3.17 0.36 19.90
C LEU A 41 -3.29 -1.12 20.26
N ILE A 42 -2.17 -1.83 20.22
CA ILE A 42 -2.08 -3.28 20.46
C ILE A 42 -1.08 -3.54 21.58
N ASN A 43 -1.44 -4.39 22.52
CA ASN A 43 -0.50 -4.86 23.54
C ASN A 43 0.41 -5.95 22.97
N PRO A 44 1.72 -5.69 22.83
CA PRO A 44 2.66 -6.66 22.22
C PRO A 44 3.04 -7.82 23.13
N ARG A 45 2.60 -7.85 24.40
CA ARG A 45 2.99 -8.78 25.46
C ARG A 45 4.50 -8.82 25.74
N LYS A 46 5.22 -7.80 25.32
CA LYS A 46 6.66 -7.63 25.57
C LYS A 46 6.98 -6.14 25.68
N PRO A 47 8.11 -5.77 26.31
CA PRO A 47 8.49 -4.37 26.40
C PRO A 47 8.78 -3.78 25.03
N ILE A 48 8.32 -2.54 24.82
CA ILE A 48 8.74 -1.69 23.71
C ILE A 48 10.06 -1.05 24.12
N ASN A 49 11.07 -1.17 23.27
CA ASN A 49 12.37 -0.57 23.54
C ASN A 49 12.34 0.96 23.35
N SER A 50 13.34 1.64 23.92
CA SER A 50 13.38 3.11 23.87
C SER A 50 13.52 3.69 22.46
N PHE A 51 14.17 2.98 21.56
CA PHE A 51 14.30 3.42 20.15
C PHE A 51 12.92 3.49 19.48
N ILE A 52 12.13 2.42 19.58
CA ILE A 52 10.77 2.38 19.02
C ILE A 52 9.87 3.42 19.70
N THR A 53 9.95 3.56 21.05
CA THR A 53 9.18 4.60 21.75
C THR A 53 9.55 6.00 21.26
N ASN A 54 10.83 6.28 21.04
CA ASN A 54 11.26 7.60 20.53
C ASN A 54 10.82 7.82 19.07
N LEU A 55 10.78 6.77 18.26
CA LEU A 55 10.38 6.83 16.86
C LEU A 55 8.87 7.05 16.72
N THR A 56 8.06 6.22 17.39
CA THR A 56 6.60 6.19 17.20
C THR A 56 5.83 7.03 18.21
N GLY A 57 6.48 7.45 19.31
CA GLY A 57 5.82 8.06 20.45
C GLY A 57 5.00 7.07 21.30
N ILE A 58 4.94 5.78 20.92
CA ILE A 58 4.15 4.77 21.63
C ILE A 58 4.96 4.20 22.81
N SER A 59 4.50 4.46 24.01
CA SER A 59 5.13 3.98 25.23
C SER A 59 4.52 2.68 25.75
N ASN A 60 5.27 1.98 26.59
CA ASN A 60 4.78 0.77 27.30
C ASN A 60 3.48 1.05 28.09
N SER A 61 3.35 2.23 28.68
CA SER A 61 2.14 2.60 29.43
C SER A 61 0.90 2.75 28.55
N MET A 62 1.07 3.21 27.31
CA MET A 62 -0.04 3.37 26.35
C MET A 62 -0.62 2.01 25.91
N VAL A 63 0.23 1.00 25.75
CA VAL A 63 -0.19 -0.32 25.25
C VAL A 63 -0.52 -1.32 26.36
N MET A 64 -0.21 -1.01 27.62
CA MET A 64 -0.36 -1.93 28.76
C MET A 64 -1.80 -2.47 28.89
N ASN A 65 -2.79 -1.60 28.69
CA ASN A 65 -4.21 -1.95 28.77
C ASN A 65 -4.89 -2.08 27.39
N ALA A 66 -4.11 -2.04 26.30
CA ALA A 66 -4.62 -2.24 24.96
C ALA A 66 -5.00 -3.72 24.72
N PRO A 67 -5.91 -4.01 23.80
CA PRO A 67 -6.25 -5.38 23.44
C PRO A 67 -5.04 -6.09 22.81
N PHE A 68 -5.06 -7.41 22.82
CA PHE A 68 -4.08 -8.20 22.11
C PHE A 68 -4.45 -8.29 20.61
N ILE A 69 -3.45 -8.57 19.78
CA ILE A 69 -3.68 -8.70 18.35
C ILE A 69 -4.78 -9.74 18.01
N ALA A 70 -4.84 -10.84 18.76
CA ALA A 70 -5.87 -11.87 18.55
C ALA A 70 -7.30 -11.36 18.76
N ASP A 71 -7.49 -10.37 19.62
CA ASP A 71 -8.80 -9.78 19.90
C ASP A 71 -9.19 -8.76 18.82
N VAL A 72 -8.22 -8.09 18.21
CA VAL A 72 -8.43 -7.04 17.20
C VAL A 72 -8.44 -7.60 15.76
N LEU A 73 -7.84 -8.78 15.57
CA LEU A 73 -7.71 -9.38 14.25
C LEU A 73 -9.06 -9.57 13.52
N PRO A 74 -10.13 -10.07 14.14
CA PRO A 74 -11.44 -10.14 13.47
C PRO A 74 -11.97 -8.77 13.05
N GLU A 75 -11.80 -7.74 13.90
CA GLU A 75 -12.30 -6.39 13.60
C GLU A 75 -11.60 -5.80 12.36
N ILE A 76 -10.26 -5.92 12.27
CA ILE A 76 -9.52 -5.40 11.11
C ILE A 76 -9.77 -6.24 9.86
N GLN A 77 -9.97 -7.56 9.99
CA GLN A 77 -10.33 -8.40 8.86
C GLN A 77 -11.71 -8.03 8.31
N ASP A 78 -12.70 -7.79 9.16
CA ASP A 78 -14.03 -7.33 8.75
C ASP A 78 -13.98 -5.92 8.13
N PHE A 79 -13.14 -5.04 8.69
CA PHE A 79 -12.94 -3.68 8.14
C PHE A 79 -12.34 -3.73 6.74
N VAL A 80 -11.34 -4.57 6.50
CA VAL A 80 -10.69 -4.73 5.20
C VAL A 80 -11.57 -5.50 4.22
N GLY A 81 -12.13 -6.63 4.64
CA GLY A 81 -12.89 -7.52 3.76
C GLY A 81 -12.10 -7.93 2.53
N ASP A 82 -12.75 -7.91 1.36
CA ASP A 82 -12.14 -8.23 0.06
C ASP A 82 -11.54 -7.00 -0.64
N SER A 83 -11.41 -5.88 0.06
CA SER A 83 -10.88 -4.63 -0.52
C SER A 83 -9.41 -4.77 -0.91
N ILE A 84 -8.98 -3.92 -1.86
CA ILE A 84 -7.57 -3.78 -2.21
C ILE A 84 -6.84 -3.09 -1.05
N ILE A 85 -5.69 -3.62 -0.65
CA ILE A 85 -4.86 -3.04 0.39
C ILE A 85 -3.77 -2.18 -0.27
N LEU A 86 -3.75 -0.92 0.11
CA LEU A 86 -2.73 0.05 -0.28
C LEU A 86 -1.76 0.27 0.88
N GLY A 87 -0.48 0.31 0.62
CA GLY A 87 0.52 0.67 1.63
C GLY A 87 1.77 1.31 1.03
N GLN A 88 2.66 1.67 1.90
CA GLN A 88 4.01 2.12 1.57
C GLN A 88 4.98 1.01 1.97
N ASN A 89 5.52 0.27 0.99
CA ASN A 89 6.25 -0.98 1.24
C ASN A 89 5.36 -2.02 1.97
N ILE A 90 4.16 -2.21 1.44
CA ILE A 90 3.05 -2.94 2.08
C ILE A 90 3.39 -4.40 2.44
N ASP A 91 4.34 -5.02 1.77
CA ASP A 91 4.77 -6.39 2.08
C ASP A 91 5.34 -6.50 3.50
N PHE A 92 5.95 -5.43 4.02
CA PHE A 92 6.39 -5.36 5.41
C PHE A 92 5.20 -5.52 6.36
N ASP A 93 4.18 -4.67 6.23
CA ASP A 93 3.00 -4.68 7.09
C ASP A 93 2.27 -6.03 7.02
N LEU A 94 2.04 -6.52 5.82
CA LEU A 94 1.37 -7.79 5.60
C LEU A 94 2.17 -8.98 6.14
N SER A 95 3.49 -8.89 6.23
CA SER A 95 4.32 -9.94 6.81
C SER A 95 3.93 -10.24 8.27
N PHE A 96 3.54 -9.22 9.03
CA PHE A 96 3.08 -9.36 10.42
C PHE A 96 1.68 -10.00 10.50
N PHE A 97 0.82 -9.81 9.51
CA PHE A 97 -0.51 -10.43 9.46
C PHE A 97 -0.48 -11.85 8.91
N LYS A 98 0.51 -12.20 8.07
CA LYS A 98 0.64 -13.54 7.45
C LYS A 98 0.69 -14.67 8.49
N LYS A 99 1.33 -14.46 9.65
CA LYS A 99 1.38 -15.45 10.74
C LYS A 99 0.01 -15.78 11.34
N PHE A 100 -0.96 -14.89 11.20
CA PHE A 100 -2.33 -15.08 11.64
C PHE A 100 -3.25 -15.55 10.50
N GLY A 101 -2.73 -15.75 9.31
CA GLY A 101 -3.50 -16.16 8.13
C GLY A 101 -4.34 -15.06 7.50
N ALA A 102 -4.18 -13.79 7.92
CA ALA A 102 -4.94 -12.67 7.40
C ALA A 102 -4.39 -12.13 6.10
N PHE A 103 -5.26 -11.53 5.28
CA PHE A 103 -4.98 -10.76 4.05
C PHE A 103 -4.20 -11.51 2.97
N ARG A 104 -4.31 -12.84 2.91
CA ARG A 104 -3.56 -13.66 1.94
C ARG A 104 -4.08 -13.53 0.52
N GLU A 105 -5.34 -13.19 0.37
CA GLU A 105 -6.06 -13.19 -0.90
C GLU A 105 -6.32 -11.77 -1.42
N ASN A 106 -6.11 -10.75 -0.58
CA ASN A 106 -6.31 -9.37 -0.98
C ASN A 106 -5.29 -8.95 -2.04
N LEU A 107 -5.75 -8.25 -3.06
CA LEU A 107 -4.87 -7.53 -3.98
C LEU A 107 -4.19 -6.38 -3.23
N THR A 108 -2.96 -6.07 -3.60
CA THR A 108 -2.20 -5.00 -2.97
C THR A 108 -1.78 -3.95 -3.99
N ILE A 109 -1.64 -2.72 -3.54
CA ILE A 109 -0.99 -1.64 -4.29
C ILE A 109 0.08 -1.04 -3.38
N ASP A 110 1.30 -0.89 -3.90
CA ASP A 110 2.42 -0.30 -3.18
C ASP A 110 2.76 1.07 -3.75
N THR A 111 2.70 2.11 -2.91
CA THR A 111 3.05 3.47 -3.31
C THR A 111 4.53 3.64 -3.60
N TYR A 112 5.41 2.84 -2.96
CA TYR A 112 6.83 2.80 -3.29
C TYR A 112 7.06 2.36 -4.74
N GLU A 113 6.43 1.25 -5.14
CA GLU A 113 6.55 0.72 -6.50
C GLU A 113 5.96 1.69 -7.54
N LEU A 114 4.75 2.21 -7.29
CA LEU A 114 4.13 3.19 -8.18
C LEU A 114 4.99 4.43 -8.35
N ALA A 115 5.52 4.98 -7.26
CA ALA A 115 6.37 6.15 -7.31
C ALA A 115 7.68 5.87 -8.07
N SER A 116 8.27 4.68 -7.94
CA SER A 116 9.49 4.31 -8.66
C SER A 116 9.29 4.33 -10.19
N VAL A 117 8.10 3.97 -10.66
CA VAL A 117 7.75 4.02 -12.10
C VAL A 117 7.41 5.45 -12.54
N LEU A 118 6.64 6.19 -11.74
CA LEU A 118 6.10 7.50 -12.12
C LEU A 118 7.05 8.67 -11.86
N MET A 119 8.01 8.48 -10.97
CA MET A 119 8.94 9.51 -10.52
C MET A 119 10.39 8.99 -10.53
N PRO A 120 10.92 8.51 -11.69
CA PRO A 120 12.22 7.83 -11.75
C PRO A 120 13.39 8.72 -11.32
N SER A 121 13.20 10.05 -11.27
CA SER A 121 14.19 11.01 -10.83
C SER A 121 14.10 11.35 -9.34
N ALA A 122 13.21 10.74 -8.59
CA ALA A 122 13.10 10.98 -7.16
C ALA A 122 14.33 10.41 -6.43
N SER A 123 14.88 11.19 -5.51
CA SER A 123 16.08 10.79 -4.76
C SER A 123 15.80 9.69 -3.72
N ARG A 124 14.58 9.64 -3.21
CA ARG A 124 14.10 8.68 -2.21
C ARG A 124 12.61 8.43 -2.40
N TYR A 125 12.17 7.21 -2.05
CA TYR A 125 10.78 6.77 -2.18
C TYR A 125 10.11 6.42 -0.84
N ASN A 126 10.71 6.77 0.31
CA ASN A 126 10.03 6.63 1.60
C ASN A 126 8.85 7.62 1.71
N LEU A 127 7.89 7.32 2.59
CA LEU A 127 6.65 8.09 2.72
C LEU A 127 6.89 9.59 2.95
N GLY A 128 7.81 9.95 3.84
CA GLY A 128 8.13 11.35 4.11
C GLY A 128 8.68 12.09 2.89
N SER A 129 9.60 11.46 2.14
CA SER A 129 10.15 12.06 0.91
C SER A 129 9.10 12.18 -0.19
N LEU A 130 8.24 11.17 -0.37
CA LEU A 130 7.15 11.22 -1.34
C LEU A 130 6.11 12.27 -0.95
N SER A 131 5.75 12.35 0.32
CA SER A 131 4.82 13.35 0.85
C SER A 131 5.32 14.77 0.54
N LEU A 132 6.60 15.05 0.81
CA LEU A 132 7.20 16.35 0.51
C LEU A 132 7.17 16.66 -1.01
N GLN A 133 7.58 15.71 -1.85
CA GLN A 133 7.64 15.90 -3.31
C GLN A 133 6.26 16.05 -3.96
N LEU A 134 5.23 15.43 -3.37
CA LEU A 134 3.86 15.45 -3.86
C LEU A 134 2.96 16.45 -3.13
N ASN A 135 3.53 17.30 -2.27
CA ASN A 135 2.81 18.30 -1.46
C ASN A 135 1.70 17.68 -0.60
N VAL A 136 1.98 16.51 -0.03
CA VAL A 136 1.10 15.83 0.94
C VAL A 136 1.53 16.22 2.35
N VAL A 137 0.56 16.53 3.19
CA VAL A 137 0.81 16.86 4.61
C VAL A 137 0.91 15.58 5.41
N LEU A 138 2.09 15.30 5.95
CA LEU A 138 2.31 14.22 6.92
C LEU A 138 2.35 14.86 8.31
N THR A 139 1.28 14.65 9.11
CA THR A 139 1.12 15.33 10.39
C THR A 139 1.96 14.69 11.49
N ASN A 140 1.66 13.50 11.91
CA ASN A 140 2.39 12.81 12.98
C ASN A 140 3.06 11.57 12.40
N ALA A 141 4.20 11.75 11.74
CA ALA A 141 4.96 10.62 11.22
C ALA A 141 5.19 9.56 12.31
N HIS A 142 5.14 8.29 11.92
CA HIS A 142 5.24 7.14 12.81
C HIS A 142 4.03 7.00 13.77
N ARG A 143 2.85 7.34 13.28
CA ARG A 143 1.55 6.99 13.83
C ARG A 143 0.73 6.34 12.73
N ALA A 144 0.41 5.08 12.91
CA ALA A 144 -0.13 4.22 11.85
C ALA A 144 -1.35 4.83 11.11
N LEU A 145 -2.28 5.49 11.80
CA LEU A 145 -3.41 6.12 11.13
C LEU A 145 -3.01 7.34 10.30
N ASP A 146 -2.08 8.16 10.79
CA ASP A 146 -1.62 9.35 10.08
C ASP A 146 -0.77 8.95 8.86
N ASP A 147 0.05 7.89 8.97
CA ASP A 147 0.84 7.35 7.87
C ASP A 147 -0.05 6.67 6.82
N ALA A 148 -1.10 5.93 7.22
CA ALA A 148 -2.11 5.42 6.29
C ALA A 148 -2.85 6.55 5.55
N LYS A 149 -3.18 7.66 6.22
CA LYS A 149 -3.76 8.86 5.58
C LYS A 149 -2.80 9.51 4.58
N ALA A 150 -1.55 9.64 4.95
CA ALA A 150 -0.53 10.20 4.05
C ALA A 150 -0.30 9.27 2.84
N THR A 151 -0.25 7.96 3.05
CA THR A 151 -0.15 6.96 1.99
C THR A 151 -1.33 7.03 1.02
N MET A 152 -2.56 7.16 1.51
CA MET A 152 -3.74 7.42 0.69
C MET A 152 -3.57 8.68 -0.17
N GLN A 153 -3.13 9.79 0.44
CA GLN A 153 -2.96 11.06 -0.29
C GLN A 153 -1.81 10.99 -1.31
N VAL A 154 -0.69 10.35 -0.98
CA VAL A 154 0.40 10.06 -1.93
C VAL A 154 -0.13 9.26 -3.12
N TYR A 155 -0.88 8.19 -2.87
CA TYR A 155 -1.52 7.40 -3.92
C TYR A 155 -2.42 8.26 -4.81
N GLN A 156 -3.26 9.13 -4.25
CA GLN A 156 -4.13 10.02 -5.02
C GLN A 156 -3.33 10.97 -5.94
N GLN A 157 -2.17 11.47 -5.49
CA GLN A 157 -1.29 12.29 -6.33
C GLN A 157 -0.62 11.44 -7.43
N LEU A 158 -0.24 10.19 -7.13
CA LEU A 158 0.31 9.28 -8.13
C LEU A 158 -0.72 8.91 -9.20
N ILE A 159 -2.00 8.73 -8.82
CA ILE A 159 -3.09 8.53 -9.79
C ILE A 159 -3.22 9.72 -10.74
N LYS A 160 -3.17 10.96 -10.23
CA LYS A 160 -3.20 12.14 -11.10
C LYS A 160 -2.04 12.13 -12.11
N LYS A 161 -0.84 11.72 -11.67
CA LYS A 161 0.30 11.58 -12.61
C LYS A 161 0.04 10.52 -13.69
N ILE A 162 -0.62 9.40 -13.35
CA ILE A 162 -1.01 8.40 -14.37
C ILE A 162 -2.00 9.00 -15.36
N GLU A 163 -2.97 9.78 -14.88
CA GLU A 163 -3.99 10.43 -15.72
C GLU A 163 -3.40 11.49 -16.68
N GLU A 164 -2.25 12.08 -16.31
CA GLU A 164 -1.50 13.04 -17.13
C GLU A 164 -0.61 12.37 -18.18
N LEU A 165 -0.36 11.06 -18.09
CA LEU A 165 0.48 10.34 -19.03
C LEU A 165 -0.19 10.23 -20.42
N PRO A 166 0.59 10.29 -21.51
CA PRO A 166 0.07 9.92 -22.84
C PRO A 166 -0.46 8.48 -22.82
N ILE A 167 -1.64 8.28 -23.44
CA ILE A 167 -2.30 6.97 -23.47
C ILE A 167 -1.39 5.86 -24.04
N ASP A 168 -0.57 6.20 -25.06
CA ASP A 168 0.38 5.26 -25.66
C ASP A 168 1.44 4.80 -24.63
N LEU A 169 1.86 5.68 -23.71
CA LEU A 169 2.80 5.32 -22.64
C LEU A 169 2.13 4.44 -21.58
N VAL A 170 0.88 4.73 -21.22
CA VAL A 170 0.11 3.86 -20.29
C VAL A 170 -0.04 2.47 -20.88
N ALA A 171 -0.39 2.37 -22.17
CA ALA A 171 -0.49 1.09 -22.86
C ALA A 171 0.84 0.35 -22.92
N GLU A 172 1.96 1.03 -23.13
CA GLU A 172 3.30 0.43 -23.17
C GLU A 172 3.75 -0.06 -21.80
N ILE A 173 3.47 0.70 -20.71
CA ILE A 173 3.73 0.24 -19.33
C ILE A 173 2.98 -1.07 -19.07
N LEU A 174 1.70 -1.13 -19.42
CA LEU A 174 0.89 -2.34 -19.25
C LEU A 174 1.38 -3.51 -20.11
N ARG A 175 1.88 -3.24 -21.34
CA ARG A 175 2.49 -4.26 -22.17
C ARG A 175 3.76 -4.83 -21.56
N LEU A 176 4.61 -3.98 -21.00
CA LEU A 176 5.88 -4.38 -20.37
C LEU A 176 5.67 -5.06 -19.02
N SER A 177 4.58 -4.73 -18.28
CA SER A 177 4.27 -5.39 -17.00
C SER A 177 3.74 -6.81 -17.16
N LYS A 178 3.36 -7.22 -18.37
CA LYS A 178 2.86 -8.57 -18.62
C LYS A 178 3.86 -9.63 -18.14
N GLY A 179 3.37 -10.56 -17.31
CA GLY A 179 4.16 -11.65 -16.77
C GLY A 179 5.04 -11.30 -15.57
N LEU A 180 5.07 -10.03 -15.13
CA LEU A 180 5.80 -9.63 -13.93
C LEU A 180 5.01 -9.90 -12.64
N ASN A 181 3.71 -10.26 -12.74
CA ASN A 181 2.77 -10.34 -11.59
C ASN A 181 2.79 -9.07 -10.72
N TRP A 182 3.01 -7.93 -11.34
CA TRP A 182 3.09 -6.63 -10.68
C TRP A 182 1.69 -6.07 -10.42
N GLN A 183 1.28 -6.01 -9.16
CA GLN A 183 -0.05 -5.51 -8.81
C GLN A 183 -0.17 -3.99 -8.98
N GLY A 184 0.94 -3.27 -9.00
CA GLY A 184 1.01 -1.84 -9.33
C GLY A 184 0.49 -1.50 -10.75
N GLU A 185 0.24 -2.49 -11.61
CA GLU A 185 -0.40 -2.25 -12.92
C GLU A 185 -1.90 -1.88 -12.80
N LEU A 186 -2.57 -2.21 -11.69
CA LEU A 186 -4.02 -1.97 -11.52
C LEU A 186 -4.43 -0.51 -11.76
N PRO A 187 -3.77 0.50 -11.19
CA PRO A 187 -4.08 1.90 -11.46
C PRO A 187 -3.94 2.27 -12.95
N PHE A 188 -2.93 1.74 -13.64
CA PHE A 188 -2.75 1.99 -15.08
C PHE A 188 -3.86 1.34 -15.89
N ARG A 189 -4.31 0.12 -15.54
CA ARG A 189 -5.46 -0.54 -16.17
C ARG A 189 -6.73 0.26 -16.00
N TRP A 190 -6.98 0.80 -14.81
CA TRP A 190 -8.16 1.63 -14.56
C TRP A 190 -8.12 2.94 -15.35
N SER A 191 -6.95 3.59 -15.41
CA SER A 191 -6.77 4.80 -16.23
C SER A 191 -7.01 4.51 -17.70
N LEU A 192 -6.42 3.45 -18.26
CA LEU A 192 -6.63 3.07 -19.65
C LEU A 192 -8.11 2.78 -19.96
N LYS A 193 -8.80 2.06 -19.06
CA LYS A 193 -10.24 1.79 -19.18
C LYS A 193 -11.07 3.08 -19.16
N ALA A 194 -10.75 4.01 -18.28
CA ALA A 194 -11.44 5.30 -18.17
C ALA A 194 -11.24 6.15 -19.43
N LEU A 195 -10.04 6.16 -19.99
CA LEU A 195 -9.72 6.85 -21.25
C LEU A 195 -10.45 6.19 -22.44
N GLY A 196 -10.45 4.87 -22.54
CA GLY A 196 -11.18 4.12 -23.55
C GLY A 196 -12.69 4.38 -23.52
N ALA A 197 -13.28 4.49 -22.33
CA ALA A 197 -14.70 4.86 -22.17
C ALA A 197 -15.00 6.29 -22.64
N ARG A 198 -13.99 7.17 -22.69
CA ARG A 198 -14.08 8.54 -23.28
C ARG A 198 -13.79 8.57 -24.79
N GLY A 199 -13.63 7.40 -25.45
CA GLY A 199 -13.33 7.28 -26.88
C GLY A 199 -11.88 7.57 -27.25
N ILE A 200 -10.98 7.69 -26.27
CA ILE A 200 -9.55 7.88 -26.48
C ILE A 200 -8.89 6.50 -26.56
N GLN A 201 -8.20 6.21 -27.67
CA GLN A 201 -7.51 4.94 -27.88
C GLN A 201 -6.03 5.17 -28.19
N PRO A 202 -5.13 4.26 -27.79
CA PRO A 202 -3.72 4.33 -28.17
C PRO A 202 -3.56 4.23 -29.68
N LYS A 203 -2.62 5.00 -30.24
CA LYS A 203 -2.34 5.03 -31.69
C LYS A 203 -1.70 3.74 -32.18
N ARG A 204 -1.00 3.00 -31.32
CA ARG A 204 -0.43 1.70 -31.60
C ARG A 204 -1.44 0.64 -31.23
N ILE A 205 -1.93 -0.09 -32.23
CA ILE A 205 -2.74 -1.29 -32.00
C ILE A 205 -1.80 -2.29 -31.31
N LEU A 206 -2.11 -2.64 -30.08
CA LEU A 206 -1.57 -3.83 -29.44
C LEU A 206 -1.99 -5.00 -30.33
N ASP A 207 -1.08 -5.90 -30.67
CA ASP A 207 -1.32 -7.01 -31.60
C ASP A 207 -2.72 -7.60 -31.43
N GLU A 208 -3.43 -7.83 -32.55
CA GLU A 208 -4.84 -8.25 -32.58
C GLU A 208 -5.15 -9.57 -31.83
N ASN A 209 -4.12 -10.29 -31.40
CA ASN A 209 -4.22 -11.50 -30.57
C ASN A 209 -4.15 -11.22 -29.06
N GLU A 210 -4.01 -9.97 -28.61
CA GLU A 210 -3.97 -9.60 -27.23
C GLU A 210 -5.30 -8.97 -26.83
N GLU A 211 -6.29 -9.79 -26.49
CA GLU A 211 -7.46 -9.31 -25.75
C GLU A 211 -6.99 -8.54 -24.54
N LEU A 212 -7.26 -7.24 -24.51
CA LEU A 212 -7.18 -6.42 -23.30
C LEU A 212 -8.17 -7.03 -22.29
N PHE A 213 -7.67 -7.96 -21.46
CA PHE A 213 -8.48 -8.64 -20.45
C PHE A 213 -8.93 -7.64 -19.40
N PHE A 214 -10.10 -7.07 -19.61
CA PHE A 214 -10.85 -6.31 -18.60
C PHE A 214 -11.54 -7.20 -17.55
N ASN A 215 -11.16 -8.46 -17.47
CA ASN A 215 -11.75 -9.40 -16.53
C ASN A 215 -10.94 -9.43 -15.24
N LEU A 216 -11.28 -8.56 -14.30
CA LEU A 216 -10.70 -8.51 -12.94
C LEU A 216 -10.92 -9.82 -12.13
N GLU A 217 -11.80 -10.71 -12.58
CA GLU A 217 -12.12 -11.96 -11.87
C GLU A 217 -11.08 -13.07 -12.03
N LYS A 218 -10.05 -12.89 -12.85
CA LYS A 218 -9.05 -13.93 -13.14
C LYS A 218 -7.60 -13.46 -13.12
N ALA A 219 -7.23 -12.49 -12.25
CA ALA A 219 -5.83 -12.19 -12.05
C ALA A 219 -5.12 -13.39 -11.38
N PRO A 220 -4.06 -13.96 -11.98
CA PRO A 220 -3.33 -15.04 -11.32
C PRO A 220 -2.66 -14.52 -10.04
N ARG A 221 -2.84 -15.24 -8.95
CA ARG A 221 -2.27 -14.93 -7.64
C ARG A 221 -0.75 -14.95 -7.69
N SER A 222 -0.10 -13.89 -7.22
CA SER A 222 1.36 -13.81 -7.17
C SER A 222 1.94 -14.85 -6.19
N LYS A 223 2.87 -15.66 -6.65
CA LYS A 223 3.85 -16.32 -5.76
C LYS A 223 4.87 -15.23 -5.42
N GLY A 224 4.99 -14.90 -4.15
CA GLY A 224 5.81 -13.79 -3.66
C GLY A 224 7.19 -13.69 -4.31
N LEU A 225 7.57 -12.49 -4.69
CA LEU A 225 8.92 -12.17 -5.08
C LEU A 225 9.86 -12.43 -3.90
N GLN A 226 10.96 -13.12 -4.14
CA GLN A 226 12.03 -13.29 -3.16
C GLN A 226 12.57 -11.89 -2.78
N PRO A 227 12.84 -11.60 -1.50
CA PRO A 227 13.42 -10.33 -1.11
C PRO A 227 14.73 -10.10 -1.86
N ASN A 228 14.89 -8.92 -2.45
CA ASN A 228 16.14 -8.54 -3.09
C ASN A 228 17.23 -8.41 -2.01
N PRO A 229 18.35 -9.16 -2.06
CA PRO A 229 19.38 -9.15 -1.03
C PRO A 229 20.16 -7.84 -0.89
N HIS A 230 19.84 -6.82 -1.70
CA HIS A 230 20.49 -5.50 -1.66
C HIS A 230 19.75 -4.43 -0.84
N PHE A 231 18.70 -4.79 -0.10
CA PHE A 231 18.01 -3.89 0.83
C PHE A 231 18.59 -3.94 2.25
N GLU A 232 19.90 -4.12 2.40
CA GLU A 232 20.60 -3.76 3.63
C GLU A 232 20.87 -2.26 3.60
N THR A 233 20.46 -1.56 4.65
CA THR A 233 20.54 -0.13 4.93
C THR A 233 19.39 0.73 4.36
N LEU A 234 18.21 0.55 4.89
CA LEU A 234 17.27 1.64 4.98
C LEU A 234 17.58 2.39 6.27
N ASP A 235 18.32 3.48 6.16
CA ASP A 235 18.35 4.50 7.20
C ASP A 235 16.91 5.01 7.38
N CYS A 236 16.37 4.80 8.56
CA CYS A 236 15.11 5.33 9.04
C CYS A 236 15.15 6.85 9.14
#